data_c01c733c9364ca7e63f870e90b16bc7e
#
_entry.id   c01c733c9364ca7e63f870e90b16bc7e
#
_cell.length_a   1.000
_cell.length_b   1.000
_cell.length_c   1.000
_cell.angle_alpha   90.00
_cell.angle_beta   90.00
_cell.angle_gamma   90.00
#
_symmetry.space_group_name_H-M   'P 1'
#
loop_
_entity.id
_entity.type
_entity.pdbx_description
1 polymer ?
#
loop_
_entity_poly.entity_id
_entity_poly.type
_entity_poly.pdbx_seq_one_letter_code
_entity_poly.pdbx_strand_id
1 'polypeptide(L)'
;MSWGGDDANLQQLAQQLELRGTRFVKRLNVTIASHTVCMDAAVQPYRQVLQQQDFARLCTAMISGSGGHKFFKTTDAVNALIHQMNHAINWDACLSAIQENQPDVVLEIGPGSALSKMLLERNPNCIVRAVDDFKSWSGLQAWLEKQNFA
;
A
#
# COMPACT_ATOMS: atom_id res chain seq x y z
N MET A 1 4.00 -8.86 -9.84
CA MET A 1 3.28 -9.68 -8.84
C MET A 1 4.28 -10.14 -7.79
N SER A 2 3.95 -10.10 -6.51
CA SER A 2 4.79 -10.58 -5.42
C SER A 2 4.08 -11.69 -4.65
N TRP A 3 4.84 -12.64 -4.11
CA TRP A 3 4.36 -13.74 -3.28
C TRP A 3 5.07 -13.72 -1.94
N GLY A 4 4.36 -14.13 -0.88
CA GLY A 4 4.90 -14.35 0.45
C GLY A 4 4.53 -15.75 0.93
N GLY A 5 5.38 -16.31 1.76
CA GLY A 5 5.19 -17.66 2.31
C GLY A 5 6.45 -18.19 2.94
N ASP A 6 6.48 -19.49 3.16
CA ASP A 6 7.65 -20.20 3.68
C ASP A 6 8.75 -20.28 2.61
N ASP A 7 9.99 -20.24 3.08
CA ASP A 7 11.19 -20.16 2.22
C ASP A 7 11.31 -21.33 1.25
N ALA A 8 11.01 -22.56 1.67
CA ALA A 8 11.11 -23.73 0.82
C ALA A 8 10.10 -23.68 -0.33
N ASN A 9 8.86 -23.28 -0.04
CA ASN A 9 7.82 -23.11 -1.03
C ASN A 9 8.14 -21.98 -2.00
N LEU A 10 8.70 -20.84 -1.51
CA LEU A 10 9.12 -19.74 -2.36
C LEU A 10 10.28 -20.11 -3.29
N GLN A 11 11.25 -20.92 -2.84
CA GLN A 11 12.33 -21.42 -3.68
C GLN A 11 11.80 -22.35 -4.77
N GLN A 12 10.90 -23.27 -4.42
CA GLN A 12 10.28 -24.17 -5.40
C GLN A 12 9.46 -23.40 -6.45
N LEU A 13 8.70 -22.39 -6.01
CA LEU A 13 7.96 -21.52 -6.93
C LEU A 13 8.91 -20.78 -7.87
N ALA A 14 9.99 -20.21 -7.37
CA ALA A 14 10.98 -19.49 -8.18
C ALA A 14 11.55 -20.40 -9.30
N GLN A 15 11.96 -21.63 -8.96
CA GLN A 15 12.46 -22.60 -9.94
C GLN A 15 11.41 -22.93 -11.00
N GLN A 16 10.14 -23.14 -10.60
CA GLN A 16 9.06 -23.42 -11.56
C GLN A 16 8.79 -22.25 -12.50
N LEU A 17 8.87 -21.01 -11.99
CA LEU A 17 8.67 -19.82 -12.80
C LEU A 17 9.82 -19.64 -13.82
N GLU A 18 11.04 -19.87 -13.42
CA GLU A 18 12.21 -19.84 -14.32
C GLU A 18 12.10 -20.87 -15.42
N LEU A 19 11.70 -22.12 -15.10
CA LEU A 19 11.46 -23.19 -16.06
C LEU A 19 10.35 -22.85 -17.06
N ARG A 20 9.37 -22.01 -16.67
CA ARG A 20 8.30 -21.51 -17.55
C ARG A 20 8.68 -20.27 -18.35
N GLY A 21 9.95 -19.86 -18.31
CA GLY A 21 10.45 -18.73 -19.09
C GLY A 21 10.15 -17.35 -18.48
N THR A 22 9.91 -17.28 -17.19
CA THR A 22 9.77 -15.97 -16.51
C THR A 22 11.08 -15.21 -16.62
N ARG A 23 11.03 -13.97 -17.14
CA ARG A 23 12.23 -13.15 -17.42
C ARG A 23 12.98 -12.72 -16.17
N PHE A 24 12.28 -12.63 -15.05
CA PHE A 24 12.85 -12.08 -13.83
C PHE A 24 12.12 -12.61 -12.59
N VAL A 25 12.88 -13.26 -11.70
CA VAL A 25 12.44 -13.65 -10.36
C VAL A 25 13.46 -13.07 -9.38
N LYS A 26 13.00 -12.30 -8.41
CA LYS A 26 13.85 -11.68 -7.39
C LYS A 26 13.31 -11.93 -6.00
N ARG A 27 14.15 -12.47 -5.12
CA ARG A 27 13.85 -12.51 -3.69
C ARG A 27 13.95 -11.10 -3.10
N LEU A 28 12.90 -10.68 -2.41
CA LEU A 28 12.90 -9.44 -1.65
C LEU A 28 13.52 -9.69 -0.27
N ASN A 29 14.23 -8.70 0.25
CA ASN A 29 14.80 -8.76 1.60
C ASN A 29 13.72 -8.40 2.63
N VAL A 30 12.65 -9.20 2.67
CA VAL A 30 11.53 -9.08 3.61
C VAL A 30 11.39 -10.40 4.34
N THR A 31 11.43 -10.35 5.67
CA THR A 31 11.43 -11.53 6.53
C THR A 31 10.04 -11.93 7.02
N ILE A 32 9.05 -11.06 6.84
CA ILE A 32 7.67 -11.28 7.28
C ILE A 32 6.80 -11.50 6.05
N ALA A 33 6.09 -12.62 6.00
CA ALA A 33 5.12 -12.93 4.95
C ALA A 33 3.80 -12.16 5.17
N SER A 34 3.87 -10.83 5.24
CA SER A 34 2.71 -9.96 5.41
C SER A 34 1.70 -10.17 4.28
N HIS A 35 0.43 -9.94 4.58
CA HIS A 35 -0.68 -10.06 3.62
C HIS A 35 -0.86 -11.48 3.08
N THR A 36 -0.53 -12.49 3.90
CA THR A 36 -0.73 -13.92 3.61
C THR A 36 -1.32 -14.62 4.83
N VAL A 37 -1.80 -15.84 4.64
CA VAL A 37 -2.31 -16.70 5.73
C VAL A 37 -1.27 -16.99 6.82
N CYS A 38 0.01 -16.80 6.54
CA CYS A 38 1.07 -16.90 7.55
C CYS A 38 0.90 -15.90 8.71
N MET A 39 0.09 -14.85 8.50
CA MET A 39 -0.20 -13.84 9.52
C MET A 39 -1.46 -14.13 10.35
N ASP A 40 -2.14 -15.26 10.15
CA ASP A 40 -3.41 -15.59 10.84
C ASP A 40 -3.30 -15.48 12.36
N ALA A 41 -2.22 -15.97 12.93
CA ALA A 41 -1.98 -15.92 14.37
C ALA A 41 -1.85 -14.48 14.92
N ALA A 42 -1.45 -13.53 14.09
CA ALA A 42 -1.28 -12.12 14.47
C ALA A 42 -2.58 -11.30 14.36
N VAL A 43 -3.59 -11.80 13.66
CA VAL A 43 -4.85 -11.05 13.39
C VAL A 43 -5.58 -10.68 14.68
N GLN A 44 -5.77 -11.64 15.60
CA GLN A 44 -6.51 -11.38 16.84
C GLN A 44 -5.77 -10.46 17.82
N PRO A 45 -4.46 -10.64 18.10
CA PRO A 45 -3.69 -9.67 18.87
C PRO A 45 -3.74 -8.26 18.28
N TYR A 46 -3.59 -8.13 16.96
CA TYR A 46 -3.68 -6.84 16.28
C TYR A 46 -5.05 -6.19 16.40
N ARG A 47 -6.13 -6.97 16.23
CA ARG A 47 -7.50 -6.51 16.46
C ARG A 47 -7.68 -5.93 17.87
N GLN A 48 -7.20 -6.64 18.88
CA GLN A 48 -7.29 -6.20 20.28
C GLN A 48 -6.57 -4.87 20.50
N VAL A 49 -5.38 -4.70 19.94
CA VAL A 49 -4.63 -3.44 20.01
C VAL A 49 -5.41 -2.30 19.37
N LEU A 50 -5.97 -2.51 18.16
CA LEU A 50 -6.72 -1.46 17.47
C LEU A 50 -8.04 -1.12 18.16
N GLN A 51 -8.72 -2.09 18.76
CA GLN A 51 -9.97 -1.86 19.51
C GLN A 51 -9.77 -1.06 20.81
N GLN A 52 -8.55 -1.05 21.35
CA GLN A 52 -8.19 -0.25 22.52
C GLN A 52 -7.80 1.20 22.18
N GLN A 53 -7.68 1.52 20.89
CA GLN A 53 -7.34 2.87 20.44
C GLN A 53 -8.60 3.71 20.26
N ASP A 54 -8.51 4.96 20.71
CA ASP A 54 -9.54 5.96 20.44
C ASP A 54 -9.22 6.68 19.12
N PHE A 55 -9.81 6.18 18.04
CA PHE A 55 -9.65 6.77 16.72
C PHE A 55 -10.64 7.90 16.50
N ALA A 56 -10.16 9.06 16.09
CA ALA A 56 -11.00 10.15 15.63
C ALA A 56 -11.88 9.72 14.43
N ARG A 57 -12.98 10.42 14.24
CA ARG A 57 -13.83 10.24 13.07
C ARG A 57 -13.04 10.56 11.79
N LEU A 58 -13.19 9.72 10.77
CA LEU A 58 -12.65 10.04 9.45
C LEU A 58 -13.31 11.30 8.89
N CYS A 59 -12.49 12.31 8.57
CA CYS A 59 -12.91 13.53 7.88
C CYS A 59 -12.72 13.41 6.36
N THR A 60 -11.93 12.43 5.91
CA THR A 60 -11.60 12.18 4.51
C THR A 60 -11.82 10.71 4.20
N ALA A 61 -12.25 10.38 2.98
CA ALA A 61 -12.38 9.00 2.55
C ALA A 61 -11.03 8.29 2.57
N MET A 62 -11.01 7.05 3.05
CA MET A 62 -9.85 6.17 3.02
C MET A 62 -10.06 5.06 1.99
N ILE A 63 -9.04 4.76 1.19
CA ILE A 63 -9.05 3.64 0.24
C ILE A 63 -8.26 2.48 0.84
N SER A 64 -8.86 1.29 0.84
CA SER A 64 -8.22 0.08 1.33
C SER A 64 -7.20 -0.47 0.36
N GLY A 65 -6.02 -0.86 0.88
CA GLY A 65 -4.99 -1.59 0.12
C GLY A 65 -5.42 -2.97 -0.37
N SER A 66 -6.40 -3.62 0.28
CA SER A 66 -6.82 -4.97 -0.07
C SER A 66 -7.76 -5.07 -1.28
N GLY A 67 -8.38 -3.97 -1.72
CA GLY A 67 -9.33 -4.07 -2.83
C GLY A 67 -9.81 -2.74 -3.41
N GLY A 68 -9.18 -1.61 -3.06
CA GLY A 68 -9.56 -0.30 -3.60
C GLY A 68 -10.90 0.25 -3.07
N HIS A 69 -11.50 -0.40 -2.06
CA HIS A 69 -12.77 0.05 -1.47
C HIS A 69 -12.59 1.35 -0.69
N LYS A 70 -13.54 2.26 -0.85
CA LYS A 70 -13.60 3.50 -0.07
C LYS A 70 -14.36 3.31 1.24
N PHE A 71 -13.80 3.84 2.31
CA PHE A 71 -14.41 3.92 3.64
C PHE A 71 -14.60 5.35 4.08
N PHE A 72 -15.75 5.62 4.68
CA PHE A 72 -16.12 6.91 5.26
C PHE A 72 -16.32 6.83 6.77
N LYS A 73 -16.26 5.61 7.33
CA LYS A 73 -16.38 5.36 8.76
C LYS A 73 -15.09 4.77 9.31
N THR A 74 -14.68 5.25 10.46
CA THR A 74 -13.48 4.79 11.16
C THR A 74 -13.54 3.29 11.45
N THR A 75 -14.70 2.78 11.86
CA THR A 75 -14.90 1.34 12.13
C THR A 75 -14.63 0.46 10.92
N ASP A 76 -15.08 0.88 9.73
CA ASP A 76 -14.89 0.11 8.50
C ASP A 76 -13.40 0.14 8.07
N ALA A 77 -12.75 1.31 8.23
CA ALA A 77 -11.34 1.48 7.99
C ALA A 77 -10.46 0.60 8.90
N VAL A 78 -10.78 0.56 10.20
CA VAL A 78 -10.09 -0.31 11.17
C VAL A 78 -10.28 -1.79 10.82
N ASN A 79 -11.50 -2.21 10.47
CA ASN A 79 -11.76 -3.57 10.04
C ASN A 79 -10.99 -3.94 8.76
N ALA A 80 -10.86 -3.01 7.82
CA ALA A 80 -10.06 -3.20 6.61
C ALA A 80 -8.56 -3.36 6.92
N LEU A 81 -8.01 -2.58 7.87
CA LEU A 81 -6.64 -2.73 8.35
C LEU A 81 -6.39 -4.11 8.98
N ILE A 82 -7.35 -4.61 9.76
CA ILE A 82 -7.26 -5.94 10.36
C ILE A 82 -7.31 -7.02 9.27
N HIS A 83 -8.24 -6.89 8.33
CA HIS A 83 -8.41 -7.85 7.24
C HIS A 83 -7.17 -7.97 6.37
N GLN A 84 -6.53 -6.86 5.99
CA GLN A 84 -5.36 -6.89 5.10
C GLN A 84 -4.12 -7.55 5.71
N MET A 85 -4.05 -7.79 7.03
CA MET A 85 -2.90 -8.45 7.65
C MET A 85 -2.61 -9.83 7.05
N ASN A 86 -3.66 -10.63 6.86
CA ASN A 86 -3.58 -12.01 6.35
C ASN A 86 -4.20 -12.21 4.96
N HIS A 87 -4.58 -11.12 4.27
CA HIS A 87 -5.15 -11.16 2.93
C HIS A 87 -4.29 -10.38 1.94
N ALA A 88 -4.21 -10.87 0.71
CA ALA A 88 -3.43 -10.26 -0.34
C ALA A 88 -3.87 -8.82 -0.64
N ILE A 89 -2.89 -7.95 -0.87
CA ILE A 89 -3.10 -6.59 -1.36
C ILE A 89 -3.42 -6.66 -2.86
N ASN A 90 -4.52 -6.04 -3.26
CA ASN A 90 -4.83 -5.79 -4.67
C ASN A 90 -4.46 -4.35 -5.05
N TRP A 91 -3.16 -4.13 -5.27
CA TRP A 91 -2.64 -2.79 -5.56
C TRP A 91 -3.18 -2.23 -6.88
N ASP A 92 -3.48 -3.09 -7.85
CA ASP A 92 -4.08 -2.67 -9.12
C ASP A 92 -5.48 -2.05 -8.93
N ALA A 93 -6.31 -2.65 -8.08
CA ALA A 93 -7.60 -2.07 -7.70
C ALA A 93 -7.45 -0.75 -6.94
N CYS A 94 -6.40 -0.61 -6.10
CA CYS A 94 -6.12 0.65 -5.41
C CYS A 94 -5.74 1.75 -6.41
N LEU A 95 -4.89 1.46 -7.37
CA LEU A 95 -4.51 2.41 -8.42
C LEU A 95 -5.71 2.81 -9.28
N SER A 96 -6.61 1.87 -9.61
CA SER A 96 -7.86 2.18 -10.30
C SER A 96 -8.74 3.12 -9.50
N ALA A 97 -8.92 2.85 -8.21
CA ALA A 97 -9.71 3.70 -7.31
C ALA A 97 -9.09 5.10 -7.15
N ILE A 98 -7.76 5.22 -7.11
CA ILE A 98 -7.08 6.53 -7.11
C ILE A 98 -7.37 7.27 -8.42
N GLN A 99 -7.25 6.59 -9.55
CA GLN A 99 -7.47 7.19 -10.87
C GLN A 99 -8.93 7.66 -11.04
N GLU A 100 -9.90 6.88 -10.58
CA GLU A 100 -11.33 7.26 -10.59
C GLU A 100 -11.63 8.51 -9.76
N ASN A 101 -10.83 8.75 -8.71
CA ASN A 101 -10.96 9.96 -7.89
C ASN A 101 -10.30 11.18 -8.50
N GLN A 102 -9.52 11.03 -9.56
CA GLN A 102 -8.84 12.12 -10.27
C GLN A 102 -8.14 13.13 -9.33
N PRO A 103 -7.25 12.68 -8.43
CA PRO A 103 -6.57 13.61 -7.55
C PRO A 103 -5.64 14.52 -8.35
N ASP A 104 -5.61 15.81 -8.02
CA ASP A 104 -4.67 16.76 -8.61
C ASP A 104 -3.24 16.48 -8.17
N VAL A 105 -3.08 16.10 -6.90
CA VAL A 105 -1.79 15.85 -6.27
C VAL A 105 -1.84 14.58 -5.43
N VAL A 106 -0.79 13.77 -5.53
CA VAL A 106 -0.58 12.60 -4.68
C VAL A 106 0.78 12.68 -3.99
N LEU A 107 0.77 12.49 -2.68
CA LEU A 107 1.98 12.41 -1.87
C LEU A 107 2.12 11.00 -1.28
N GLU A 108 3.22 10.31 -1.63
CA GLU A 108 3.58 9.04 -0.99
C GLU A 108 4.24 9.32 0.35
N ILE A 109 3.67 8.78 1.44
CA ILE A 109 4.23 8.85 2.78
C ILE A 109 4.73 7.47 3.16
N GLY A 110 6.04 7.32 3.23
CA GLY A 110 6.71 6.05 3.53
C GLY A 110 8.14 6.04 3.02
N PRO A 111 8.91 4.98 3.28
CA PRO A 111 10.27 4.90 2.78
C PRO A 111 10.31 4.63 1.27
N GLY A 112 11.06 5.44 0.55
CA GLY A 112 11.24 5.31 -0.89
C GLY A 112 10.15 5.99 -1.73
N SER A 113 10.07 5.62 -3.01
CA SER A 113 9.17 6.22 -4.01
C SER A 113 8.58 5.18 -4.97
N ALA A 114 8.39 3.95 -4.48
CA ALA A 114 7.95 2.84 -5.33
C ALA A 114 6.50 2.99 -5.77
N LEU A 115 5.62 3.42 -4.86
CA LEU A 115 4.19 3.60 -5.14
C LEU A 115 3.96 4.79 -6.05
N SER A 116 4.71 5.88 -5.85
CA SER A 116 4.71 7.05 -6.73
C SER A 116 5.06 6.69 -8.17
N LYS A 117 6.07 5.85 -8.38
CA LYS A 117 6.47 5.37 -9.71
C LYS A 117 5.37 4.53 -10.35
N MET A 118 4.76 3.59 -9.60
CA MET A 118 3.67 2.77 -10.09
C MET A 118 2.45 3.61 -10.49
N LEU A 119 2.15 4.67 -9.74
CA LEU A 119 1.05 5.56 -10.08
C LEU A 119 1.35 6.39 -11.33
N LEU A 120 2.57 6.92 -11.47
CA LEU A 120 3.00 7.67 -12.64
C LEU A 120 3.01 6.84 -13.93
N GLU A 121 3.39 5.56 -13.86
CA GLU A 121 3.31 4.64 -15.00
C GLU A 121 1.87 4.50 -15.51
N ARG A 122 0.90 4.54 -14.61
CA ARG A 122 -0.53 4.39 -14.93
C ARG A 122 -1.21 5.73 -15.25
N ASN A 123 -0.81 6.80 -14.58
CA ASN A 123 -1.34 8.14 -14.75
C ASN A 123 -0.22 9.19 -14.87
N PRO A 124 0.39 9.35 -16.06
CA PRO A 124 1.55 10.23 -16.25
C PRO A 124 1.27 11.71 -16.01
N ASN A 125 0.00 12.13 -16.04
CA ASN A 125 -0.41 13.53 -15.88
C ASN A 125 -0.67 13.92 -14.41
N CYS A 126 -0.65 12.97 -13.48
CA CYS A 126 -0.83 13.23 -12.07
C CYS A 126 0.43 13.85 -11.46
N ILE A 127 0.27 14.87 -10.61
CA ILE A 127 1.39 15.42 -9.84
C ILE A 127 1.65 14.50 -8.64
N VAL A 128 2.73 13.71 -8.73
CA VAL A 128 3.07 12.72 -7.70
C VAL A 128 4.47 12.96 -7.16
N ARG A 129 4.64 12.96 -5.86
CA ARG A 129 5.93 13.01 -5.17
C ARG A 129 5.93 12.07 -3.96
N ALA A 130 7.10 11.56 -3.61
CA ALA A 130 7.31 10.91 -2.32
C ALA A 130 7.88 11.91 -1.31
N VAL A 131 7.60 11.71 -0.02
CA VAL A 131 8.21 12.52 1.05
C VAL A 131 9.73 12.44 1.00
N ASP A 132 10.27 11.28 0.68
CA ASP A 132 11.72 11.04 0.55
C ASP A 132 12.37 11.79 -0.62
N ASP A 133 11.60 12.37 -1.54
CA ASP A 133 12.14 13.23 -2.60
C ASP A 133 12.54 14.62 -2.08
N PHE A 134 12.20 14.96 -0.85
CA PHE A 134 12.46 16.25 -0.26
C PHE A 134 13.59 16.18 0.76
N LYS A 135 14.49 17.18 0.71
CA LYS A 135 15.62 17.27 1.64
C LYS A 135 15.24 17.80 3.03
N SER A 136 14.04 18.41 3.16
CA SER A 136 13.57 19.01 4.39
C SER A 136 12.04 19.14 4.40
N TRP A 137 11.45 19.25 5.61
CA TRP A 137 10.03 19.53 5.79
C TRP A 137 9.61 20.87 5.19
N SER A 138 10.46 21.90 5.28
CA SER A 138 10.21 23.20 4.67
C SER A 138 10.15 23.12 3.14
N GLY A 139 10.96 22.26 2.52
CA GLY A 139 10.92 22.00 1.09
C GLY A 139 9.64 21.31 0.66
N LEU A 140 9.16 20.33 1.43
CA LEU A 140 7.85 19.68 1.23
C LEU A 140 6.70 20.69 1.37
N GLN A 141 6.72 21.50 2.44
CA GLN A 141 5.67 22.50 2.67
C GLN A 141 5.61 23.52 1.54
N ALA A 142 6.75 24.08 1.14
CA ALA A 142 6.81 25.01 0.02
C ALA A 142 6.36 24.41 -1.32
N TRP A 143 6.56 23.10 -1.50
CA TRP A 143 6.05 22.40 -2.68
C TRP A 143 4.52 22.24 -2.60
N LEU A 144 3.97 21.85 -1.47
CA LEU A 144 2.51 21.73 -1.26
C LEU A 144 1.80 23.07 -1.46
N GLU A 145 2.34 24.16 -0.89
CA GLU A 145 1.77 25.52 -1.03
C GLU A 145 1.68 25.98 -2.50
N LYS A 146 2.61 25.53 -3.36
CA LYS A 146 2.59 25.84 -4.79
C LYS A 146 1.50 25.11 -5.58
N GLN A 147 0.92 24.07 -5.02
CA GLN A 147 -0.10 23.26 -5.72
C GLN A 147 -1.47 23.93 -5.71
N ASN A 148 -1.65 25.08 -5.01
CA ASN A 148 -2.90 25.87 -4.97
C ASN A 148 -4.13 24.96 -4.74
N PHE A 149 -4.15 24.25 -3.60
CA PHE A 149 -5.36 23.52 -3.20
C PHE A 149 -6.48 24.53 -2.95
N ALA A 150 -7.46 24.58 -3.87
CA ALA A 150 -8.66 25.41 -3.77
C ALA A 150 -9.66 24.76 -2.81
#